data_1a7129d2b6dea313cf062a929ef6de66
#
_entry.id   1a7129d2b6dea313cf062a929ef6de66
#
_cell.length_a   1.000
_cell.length_b   1.000
_cell.length_c   1.000
_cell.angle_alpha   90.00
_cell.angle_beta   90.00
_cell.angle_gamma   90.00
#
_symmetry.space_group_name_H-M   'P 1'
#
loop_
_entity.id
_entity.type
_entity.pdbx_description
1 polymer ?
#
loop_
_entity_poly.entity_id
_entity_poly.type
_entity_poly.pdbx_seq_one_letter_code
_entity_poly.pdbx_strand_id
1 'polypeptide(L)'
;MSRAWRGLLPLIVLLLGAADVRPTQEYLSPEIRAAQEDPSRHPGWLWVEEGEALWRAGEKACATCHGGIAAMAGVAARYPAVAPDGELLDLEGRIERCRTQHQGEASFGRESEALLALEAAIALQSRGMPVAVATDGPAAPFLEEGRRFYQTRQGQLNLSCGQCHDDNAGRRLRGDVISNGLGTGYPAYRLEWNTMGSLHRRLRACSLGVRAEQFPLGSREYLTLELFLASRAKGLPVEAPGLRR
;
A
#
# COMPACT_ATOMS: atom_id res chain seq x y z
N MET A 1 65.83 26.87 7.90
CA MET A 1 64.72 26.45 8.80
C MET A 1 63.41 26.64 8.03
N SER A 2 62.93 25.61 7.33
CA SER A 2 61.75 25.65 6.48
C SER A 2 60.62 24.99 7.23
N ARG A 3 59.57 25.75 7.60
CA ARG A 3 58.34 25.26 8.22
C ARG A 3 57.41 24.78 7.09
N ALA A 4 57.21 23.46 7.02
CA ALA A 4 56.17 22.86 6.17
C ALA A 4 54.78 23.07 6.81
N TRP A 5 53.92 23.83 6.14
CA TRP A 5 52.52 24.05 6.50
C TRP A 5 51.70 22.88 5.96
N ARG A 6 51.32 21.97 6.84
CA ARG A 6 50.37 20.89 6.50
C ARG A 6 48.93 21.47 6.55
N GLY A 7 48.42 21.79 5.39
CA GLY A 7 46.99 22.17 5.25
C GLY A 7 46.10 20.95 5.48
N LEU A 8 45.32 20.98 6.55
CA LEU A 8 44.18 20.07 6.74
C LEU A 8 43.05 20.52 5.79
N LEU A 9 42.77 19.73 4.76
CA LEU A 9 41.55 19.86 3.95
C LEU A 9 40.34 19.36 4.79
N PRO A 10 39.28 20.16 4.95
CA PRO A 10 38.11 19.69 5.63
C PRO A 10 37.40 18.64 4.76
N LEU A 11 37.19 17.46 5.32
CA LEU A 11 36.37 16.40 4.74
C LEU A 11 34.91 16.87 4.78
N ILE A 12 34.40 17.36 3.66
CA ILE A 12 32.92 17.65 3.51
C ILE A 12 32.22 16.30 3.38
N VAL A 13 31.67 15.80 4.49
CA VAL A 13 30.72 14.69 4.47
C VAL A 13 29.41 15.22 3.88
N LEU A 14 29.18 14.96 2.61
CA LEU A 14 27.85 15.12 2.02
C LEU A 14 26.92 14.09 2.69
N LEU A 15 26.14 14.54 3.66
CA LEU A 15 24.98 13.82 4.13
C LEU A 15 23.98 13.78 2.97
N LEU A 16 24.00 12.69 2.20
CA LEU A 16 22.89 12.34 1.31
C LEU A 16 21.67 12.15 2.21
N GLY A 17 20.86 13.19 2.34
CA GLY A 17 19.60 13.13 3.06
C GLY A 17 18.74 12.04 2.42
N ALA A 18 18.41 11.01 3.21
CA ALA A 18 17.33 10.10 2.84
C ALA A 18 16.09 10.96 2.56
N ALA A 19 15.40 10.71 1.45
CA ALA A 19 14.16 11.43 1.15
C ALA A 19 13.24 11.29 2.36
N ASP A 20 12.76 12.44 2.86
CA ASP A 20 11.87 12.51 4.03
C ASP A 20 10.53 11.86 3.65
N VAL A 21 10.35 10.59 4.06
CA VAL A 21 9.17 9.79 3.76
C VAL A 21 8.07 10.17 4.75
N ARG A 22 6.96 10.73 4.23
CA ARG A 22 5.85 11.23 5.04
C ARG A 22 4.57 10.43 4.81
N PRO A 23 3.64 10.42 5.78
CA PRO A 23 2.29 9.88 5.60
C PRO A 23 1.64 10.41 4.32
N THR A 24 0.95 9.54 3.58
CA THR A 24 0.35 9.93 2.29
C THR A 24 -0.71 11.02 2.45
N GLN A 25 -1.41 11.04 3.58
CA GLN A 25 -2.40 12.08 3.90
C GLN A 25 -1.83 13.50 3.94
N GLU A 26 -0.53 13.68 4.15
CA GLU A 26 0.09 15.01 4.14
C GLU A 26 0.14 15.65 2.75
N TYR A 27 0.01 14.83 1.70
CA TYR A 27 -0.05 15.27 0.31
C TYR A 27 -1.48 15.58 -0.18
N LEU A 28 -2.50 15.25 0.63
CA LEU A 28 -3.90 15.51 0.30
C LEU A 28 -4.25 16.98 0.53
N SER A 29 -5.22 17.49 -0.25
CA SER A 29 -5.81 18.80 0.06
C SER A 29 -6.49 18.77 1.44
N PRO A 30 -6.62 19.95 2.11
CA PRO A 30 -7.31 20.00 3.40
C PRO A 30 -8.73 19.41 3.36
N GLU A 31 -9.46 19.63 2.26
CA GLU A 31 -10.83 19.13 2.07
C GLU A 31 -10.90 17.61 1.98
N ILE A 32 -9.99 16.99 1.20
CA ILE A 32 -9.93 15.52 1.05
C ILE A 32 -9.49 14.89 2.38
N ARG A 33 -8.53 15.51 3.07
CA ARG A 33 -8.07 15.02 4.39
C ARG A 33 -9.20 15.06 5.40
N ALA A 34 -9.93 16.18 5.48
CA ALA A 34 -11.07 16.32 6.39
C ALA A 34 -12.20 15.33 6.05
N ALA A 35 -12.46 15.09 4.75
CA ALA A 35 -13.45 14.10 4.34
C ALA A 35 -13.00 12.66 4.62
N GLN A 36 -11.70 12.36 4.54
CA GLN A 36 -11.17 11.04 4.89
C GLN A 36 -11.38 10.68 6.37
N GLU A 37 -11.34 11.66 7.24
CA GLU A 37 -11.53 11.45 8.68
C GLU A 37 -13.00 11.46 9.13
N ASP A 38 -13.92 11.84 8.25
CA ASP A 38 -15.36 11.96 8.53
C ASP A 38 -16.14 10.86 7.81
N PRO A 39 -16.66 9.84 8.54
CA PRO A 39 -17.46 8.76 7.94
C PRO A 39 -18.63 9.25 7.11
N SER A 40 -19.28 10.36 7.48
CA SER A 40 -20.43 10.91 6.76
C SER A 40 -20.07 11.54 5.42
N ARG A 41 -18.80 11.86 5.21
CA ARG A 41 -18.26 12.52 4.01
C ARG A 41 -17.38 11.60 3.16
N HIS A 42 -17.01 10.44 3.69
CA HIS A 42 -16.14 9.47 3.03
C HIS A 42 -16.96 8.43 2.26
N PRO A 43 -17.09 8.51 0.92
CA PRO A 43 -17.98 7.61 0.18
C PRO A 43 -17.60 6.13 0.33
N GLY A 44 -16.32 5.82 0.56
CA GLY A 44 -15.85 4.45 0.79
C GLY A 44 -16.35 3.81 2.09
N TRP A 45 -17.05 4.55 2.94
CA TRP A 45 -17.63 3.99 4.15
C TRP A 45 -18.72 2.96 3.87
N LEU A 46 -19.43 3.09 2.74
CA LEU A 46 -20.40 2.09 2.28
C LEU A 46 -19.76 0.71 2.07
N TRP A 47 -18.50 0.67 1.58
CA TRP A 47 -17.75 -0.59 1.46
C TRP A 47 -17.37 -1.17 2.83
N VAL A 48 -17.08 -0.33 3.81
CA VAL A 48 -16.82 -0.80 5.19
C VAL A 48 -18.07 -1.47 5.76
N GLU A 49 -19.24 -0.84 5.65
CA GLU A 49 -20.51 -1.39 6.13
C GLU A 49 -20.87 -2.72 5.44
N GLU A 50 -20.71 -2.79 4.12
CA GLU A 50 -20.88 -4.03 3.36
C GLU A 50 -19.88 -5.10 3.77
N GLY A 51 -18.60 -4.75 3.97
CA GLY A 51 -17.56 -5.66 4.43
C GLY A 51 -17.84 -6.21 5.83
N GLU A 52 -18.39 -5.41 6.73
CA GLU A 52 -18.84 -5.88 8.03
C GLU A 52 -20.06 -6.80 7.94
N ALA A 53 -20.96 -6.58 6.99
CA ALA A 53 -22.07 -7.49 6.72
C ALA A 53 -21.56 -8.84 6.18
N LEU A 54 -20.64 -8.81 5.20
CA LEU A 54 -19.98 -10.00 4.64
C LEU A 54 -19.16 -10.76 5.68
N TRP A 55 -18.52 -10.07 6.65
CA TRP A 55 -17.80 -10.70 7.75
C TRP A 55 -18.66 -11.65 8.56
N ARG A 56 -19.96 -11.35 8.69
CA ARG A 56 -20.94 -12.11 9.47
C ARG A 56 -21.80 -13.04 8.60
N ALA A 57 -21.68 -12.98 7.27
CA ALA A 57 -22.56 -13.68 6.35
C ALA A 57 -22.16 -15.16 6.15
N GLY A 58 -23.17 -16.03 6.05
CA GLY A 58 -23.00 -17.46 5.73
C GLY A 58 -22.74 -18.35 6.94
N GLU A 59 -22.84 -19.65 6.72
CA GLU A 59 -22.63 -20.68 7.78
C GLU A 59 -21.18 -20.72 8.25
N LYS A 60 -20.23 -20.55 7.33
CA LYS A 60 -18.80 -20.47 7.61
C LYS A 60 -18.30 -19.04 7.52
N ALA A 61 -19.04 -18.09 8.13
CA ALA A 61 -18.67 -16.69 8.18
C ALA A 61 -17.25 -16.50 8.73
N CYS A 62 -16.58 -15.39 8.36
CA CYS A 62 -15.33 -15.02 8.98
C CYS A 62 -15.46 -14.93 10.50
N ALA A 63 -16.57 -14.40 10.98
CA ALA A 63 -16.90 -14.29 12.40
C ALA A 63 -16.93 -15.64 13.14
N THR A 64 -17.25 -16.75 12.47
CA THR A 64 -17.27 -18.08 13.08
C THR A 64 -15.89 -18.52 13.60
N CYS A 65 -14.83 -18.16 12.86
CA CYS A 65 -13.46 -18.51 13.24
C CYS A 65 -12.75 -17.38 14.00
N HIS A 66 -13.01 -16.12 13.64
CA HIS A 66 -12.26 -14.97 14.11
C HIS A 66 -13.00 -14.13 15.15
N GLY A 67 -14.30 -14.43 15.41
CA GLY A 67 -15.14 -13.61 16.31
C GLY A 67 -15.50 -12.25 15.70
N GLY A 68 -15.58 -11.22 16.53
CA GLY A 68 -15.86 -9.86 16.06
C GLY A 68 -14.75 -9.30 15.16
N ILE A 69 -15.10 -8.47 14.19
CA ILE A 69 -14.14 -7.89 13.24
C ILE A 69 -13.03 -7.09 13.93
N ALA A 70 -13.28 -6.54 15.12
CA ALA A 70 -12.28 -5.85 15.93
C ALA A 70 -11.07 -6.72 16.30
N ALA A 71 -11.21 -8.07 16.26
CA ALA A 71 -10.08 -8.98 16.42
C ALA A 71 -9.03 -8.86 15.28
N MET A 72 -9.38 -8.20 14.17
CA MET A 72 -8.47 -7.90 13.06
C MET A 72 -7.57 -6.69 13.32
N ALA A 73 -7.60 -6.09 14.50
CA ALA A 73 -6.71 -4.99 14.84
C ALA A 73 -5.24 -5.32 14.55
N GLY A 74 -4.56 -4.44 13.79
CA GLY A 74 -3.17 -4.60 13.37
C GLY A 74 -2.92 -5.67 12.29
N VAL A 75 -3.95 -6.34 11.77
CA VAL A 75 -3.77 -7.35 10.71
C VAL A 75 -3.27 -6.68 9.44
N ALA A 76 -3.98 -5.67 8.92
CA ALA A 76 -3.57 -5.00 7.68
C ALA A 76 -2.18 -4.34 7.77
N ALA A 77 -1.77 -3.90 8.96
CA ALA A 77 -0.45 -3.31 9.18
C ALA A 77 0.73 -4.28 8.90
N ARG A 78 0.48 -5.59 8.84
CA ARG A 78 1.48 -6.64 8.64
C ARG A 78 1.50 -7.25 7.24
N TYR A 79 0.61 -6.79 6.33
CA TYR A 79 0.57 -7.26 4.95
C TYR A 79 1.22 -6.24 3.99
N PRO A 80 1.86 -6.74 2.91
CA PRO A 80 2.02 -8.15 2.50
C PRO A 80 2.88 -8.99 3.45
N ALA A 81 2.60 -10.29 3.50
CA ALA A 81 3.31 -11.23 4.38
C ALA A 81 3.56 -12.58 3.68
N VAL A 82 4.67 -13.23 4.04
CA VAL A 82 4.97 -14.58 3.56
C VAL A 82 4.22 -15.60 4.41
N ALA A 83 3.40 -16.41 3.75
CA ALA A 83 2.67 -17.50 4.38
C ALA A 83 3.60 -18.68 4.74
N PRO A 84 3.17 -19.62 5.61
CA PRO A 84 4.01 -20.77 6.01
C PRO A 84 4.47 -21.66 4.86
N ASP A 85 3.75 -21.70 3.75
CA ASP A 85 4.11 -22.41 2.52
C ASP A 85 5.10 -21.65 1.62
N GLY A 86 5.53 -20.45 2.04
CA GLY A 86 6.48 -19.62 1.33
C GLY A 86 5.86 -18.66 0.28
N GLU A 87 4.54 -18.64 0.11
CA GLU A 87 3.88 -17.72 -0.80
C GLU A 87 3.75 -16.32 -0.20
N LEU A 88 4.10 -15.30 -0.97
CA LEU A 88 3.86 -13.91 -0.58
C LEU A 88 2.40 -13.54 -0.89
N LEU A 89 1.69 -13.08 0.12
CA LEU A 89 0.30 -12.67 0.04
C LEU A 89 0.13 -11.21 0.47
N ASP A 90 -0.65 -10.46 -0.29
CA ASP A 90 -1.31 -9.25 0.20
C ASP A 90 -2.56 -9.60 1.03
N LEU A 91 -3.25 -8.60 1.56
CA LEU A 91 -4.44 -8.84 2.37
C LEU A 91 -5.59 -9.45 1.55
N GLU A 92 -5.80 -9.00 0.30
CA GLU A 92 -6.75 -9.62 -0.64
C GLU A 92 -6.48 -11.11 -0.84
N GLY A 93 -5.22 -11.48 -1.14
CA GLY A 93 -4.82 -12.87 -1.33
C GLY A 93 -5.03 -13.72 -0.07
N ARG A 94 -4.82 -13.13 1.12
CA ARG A 94 -5.10 -13.82 2.38
C ARG A 94 -6.60 -14.07 2.59
N ILE A 95 -7.43 -13.08 2.29
CA ILE A 95 -8.90 -13.22 2.36
C ILE A 95 -9.38 -14.31 1.39
N GLU A 96 -8.92 -14.27 0.13
CA GLU A 96 -9.26 -15.25 -0.89
C GLU A 96 -8.83 -16.67 -0.53
N ARG A 97 -7.62 -16.81 0.03
CA ARG A 97 -7.13 -18.11 0.51
C ARG A 97 -8.00 -18.64 1.65
N CYS A 98 -8.38 -17.80 2.61
CA CYS A 98 -9.26 -18.19 3.70
C CYS A 98 -10.62 -18.66 3.15
N ARG A 99 -11.19 -17.88 2.21
CA ARG A 99 -12.48 -18.19 1.60
C ARG A 99 -12.47 -19.53 0.85
N THR A 100 -11.48 -19.73 0.01
CA THR A 100 -11.44 -20.92 -0.85
C THR A 100 -10.99 -22.18 -0.11
N GLN A 101 -9.99 -22.10 0.77
CA GLN A 101 -9.39 -23.27 1.41
C GLN A 101 -10.05 -23.65 2.74
N HIS A 102 -10.60 -22.67 3.50
CA HIS A 102 -11.16 -22.93 4.82
C HIS A 102 -12.69 -22.86 4.83
N GLN A 103 -13.29 -21.90 4.13
CA GLN A 103 -14.73 -21.84 4.01
C GLN A 103 -15.27 -22.79 2.94
N GLY A 104 -14.46 -23.15 1.93
CA GLY A 104 -14.89 -23.99 0.79
C GLY A 104 -15.82 -23.26 -0.16
N GLU A 105 -15.75 -21.94 -0.15
CA GLU A 105 -16.55 -21.05 -0.98
C GLU A 105 -15.82 -20.66 -2.27
N ALA A 106 -16.55 -20.21 -3.27
CA ALA A 106 -15.94 -19.68 -4.49
C ALA A 106 -15.16 -18.39 -4.20
N SER A 107 -14.04 -18.17 -4.91
CA SER A 107 -13.30 -16.89 -4.88
C SER A 107 -14.23 -15.73 -5.21
N PHE A 108 -14.04 -14.61 -4.53
CA PHE A 108 -14.69 -13.35 -4.92
C PHE A 108 -14.09 -12.79 -6.21
N GLY A 109 -12.81 -13.06 -6.44
CA GLY A 109 -12.03 -12.44 -7.49
C GLY A 109 -11.49 -11.07 -7.09
N ARG A 110 -10.24 -10.79 -7.49
CA ARG A 110 -9.59 -9.50 -7.23
C ARG A 110 -10.37 -8.35 -7.86
N GLU A 111 -10.40 -7.20 -7.19
CA GLU A 111 -11.17 -6.00 -7.58
C GLU A 111 -12.69 -6.20 -7.54
N SER A 112 -13.22 -7.33 -7.06
CA SER A 112 -14.66 -7.43 -6.84
C SER A 112 -15.09 -6.52 -5.68
N GLU A 113 -16.33 -6.03 -5.74
CA GLU A 113 -16.87 -5.18 -4.67
C GLU A 113 -16.84 -5.90 -3.32
N ALA A 114 -17.19 -7.20 -3.29
CA ALA A 114 -17.20 -8.00 -2.07
C ALA A 114 -15.80 -8.15 -1.44
N LEU A 115 -14.76 -8.39 -2.25
CA LEU A 115 -13.39 -8.51 -1.75
C LEU A 115 -12.88 -7.18 -1.21
N LEU A 116 -13.06 -6.10 -1.97
CA LEU A 116 -12.69 -4.75 -1.57
C LEU A 116 -13.44 -4.28 -0.32
N ALA A 117 -14.71 -4.67 -0.17
CA ALA A 117 -15.51 -4.37 1.01
C ALA A 117 -14.95 -5.07 2.26
N LEU A 118 -14.69 -6.38 2.18
CA LEU A 118 -14.05 -7.12 3.27
C LEU A 118 -12.67 -6.56 3.61
N GLU A 119 -11.86 -6.28 2.61
CA GLU A 119 -10.53 -5.70 2.82
C GLU A 119 -10.63 -4.33 3.50
N ALA A 120 -11.55 -3.45 3.08
CA ALA A 120 -11.76 -2.14 3.68
C ALA A 120 -12.19 -2.25 5.16
N ALA A 121 -13.11 -3.15 5.48
CA ALA A 121 -13.59 -3.38 6.84
C ALA A 121 -12.49 -3.93 7.76
N ILE A 122 -11.65 -4.85 7.26
CA ILE A 122 -10.51 -5.40 7.99
C ILE A 122 -9.40 -4.34 8.15
N ALA A 123 -9.08 -3.60 7.09
CA ALA A 123 -8.04 -2.58 7.11
C ALA A 123 -8.38 -1.44 8.06
N LEU A 124 -9.66 -1.07 8.17
CA LEU A 124 -10.14 -0.08 9.14
C LEU A 124 -9.75 -0.44 10.58
N GLN A 125 -9.73 -1.73 10.94
CA GLN A 125 -9.33 -2.18 12.28
C GLN A 125 -7.84 -1.91 12.59
N SER A 126 -7.05 -1.60 11.56
CA SER A 126 -5.63 -1.26 11.71
C SER A 126 -5.36 0.24 11.51
N ARG A 127 -6.38 1.05 11.23
CA ARG A 127 -6.22 2.48 10.96
C ARG A 127 -5.52 3.20 12.11
N GLY A 128 -4.52 4.02 11.77
CA GLY A 128 -3.69 4.73 12.74
C GLY A 128 -2.57 3.87 13.37
N MET A 129 -2.61 2.55 13.23
CA MET A 129 -1.55 1.68 13.74
C MET A 129 -0.31 1.74 12.81
N PRO A 130 0.90 1.58 13.36
CA PRO A 130 2.11 1.63 12.56
C PRO A 130 2.21 0.43 11.61
N VAL A 131 2.57 0.67 10.36
CA VAL A 131 2.94 -0.37 9.39
C VAL A 131 4.11 -1.18 9.95
N ALA A 132 3.97 -2.50 9.97
CA ALA A 132 4.87 -3.43 10.65
C ALA A 132 5.15 -4.70 9.80
N VAL A 133 5.29 -4.55 8.48
CA VAL A 133 5.62 -5.68 7.59
C VAL A 133 7.00 -6.26 7.91
N ALA A 134 7.14 -7.58 7.74
CA ALA A 134 8.43 -8.25 7.84
C ALA A 134 9.32 -7.87 6.64
N THR A 135 10.59 -7.59 6.91
CA THR A 135 11.56 -7.17 5.90
C THR A 135 12.79 -8.08 5.82
N ASP A 136 12.83 -9.09 6.66
CA ASP A 136 13.92 -10.06 6.83
C ASP A 136 13.42 -11.50 6.67
N GLY A 137 14.31 -12.46 6.89
CA GLY A 137 13.97 -13.87 6.78
C GLY A 137 13.35 -14.21 5.42
N PRO A 138 12.22 -14.98 5.40
CA PRO A 138 11.55 -15.35 4.16
C PRO A 138 11.07 -14.19 3.29
N ALA A 139 10.87 -12.99 3.88
CA ALA A 139 10.42 -11.82 3.15
C ALA A 139 11.56 -11.12 2.36
N ALA A 140 12.81 -11.28 2.77
CA ALA A 140 13.95 -10.56 2.21
C ALA A 140 14.12 -10.70 0.68
N PRO A 141 13.99 -11.90 0.06
CA PRO A 141 14.09 -12.04 -1.38
C PRO A 141 12.99 -11.25 -2.13
N PHE A 142 11.75 -11.31 -1.64
CA PHE A 142 10.63 -10.57 -2.23
C PHE A 142 10.81 -9.06 -2.09
N LEU A 143 11.30 -8.62 -0.94
CA LEU A 143 11.60 -7.21 -0.71
C LEU A 143 12.63 -6.68 -1.72
N GLU A 144 13.68 -7.45 -1.98
CA GLU A 144 14.72 -7.08 -2.95
C GLU A 144 14.20 -7.05 -4.39
N GLU A 145 13.31 -7.98 -4.76
CA GLU A 145 12.61 -7.94 -6.06
C GLU A 145 11.77 -6.67 -6.20
N GLY A 146 10.98 -6.33 -5.18
CA GLY A 146 10.16 -5.12 -5.17
C GLY A 146 11.01 -3.84 -5.24
N ARG A 147 12.14 -3.81 -4.53
CA ARG A 147 13.10 -2.71 -4.61
C ARG A 147 13.64 -2.53 -6.02
N ARG A 148 14.05 -3.61 -6.67
CA ARG A 148 14.54 -3.57 -8.07
C ARG A 148 13.45 -3.09 -9.02
N PHE A 149 12.22 -3.60 -8.87
CA PHE A 149 11.09 -3.15 -9.68
C PHE A 149 10.86 -1.64 -9.53
N TYR A 150 10.84 -1.13 -8.31
CA TYR A 150 10.65 0.29 -8.00
C TYR A 150 11.70 1.19 -8.64
N GLN A 151 12.95 0.72 -8.73
CA GLN A 151 14.08 1.47 -9.29
C GLN A 151 14.24 1.29 -10.80
N THR A 152 13.66 0.24 -11.38
CA THR A 152 13.80 -0.07 -12.81
C THR A 152 12.96 0.89 -13.65
N ARG A 153 13.58 1.51 -14.64
CA ARG A 153 12.89 2.34 -15.62
C ARG A 153 12.06 1.48 -16.56
N GLN A 154 10.83 1.90 -16.80
CA GLN A 154 9.84 1.13 -17.55
C GLN A 154 9.09 2.00 -18.55
N GLY A 155 8.43 1.33 -19.48
CA GLY A 155 7.55 1.93 -20.47
C GLY A 155 8.24 2.85 -21.47
N GLN A 156 7.42 3.39 -22.37
CA GLN A 156 7.91 4.28 -23.43
C GLN A 156 8.47 5.61 -22.90
N LEU A 157 7.99 6.03 -21.69
CA LEU A 157 8.51 7.24 -21.06
C LEU A 157 9.82 7.00 -20.28
N ASN A 158 10.27 5.74 -20.19
CA ASN A 158 11.52 5.35 -19.54
C ASN A 158 11.65 5.93 -18.13
N LEU A 159 10.60 5.77 -17.31
CA LEU A 159 10.52 6.28 -15.94
C LEU A 159 10.44 5.14 -14.92
N SER A 160 11.12 5.29 -13.80
CA SER A 160 10.96 4.43 -12.62
C SER A 160 9.99 5.06 -11.62
N CYS A 161 9.48 4.22 -10.69
CA CYS A 161 8.65 4.72 -9.58
C CYS A 161 9.42 5.78 -8.75
N GLY A 162 10.69 5.54 -8.45
CA GLY A 162 11.54 6.44 -7.67
C GLY A 162 11.69 7.82 -8.28
N GLN A 163 11.80 7.92 -9.62
CA GLN A 163 11.93 9.23 -10.28
C GLN A 163 10.72 10.15 -10.05
N CYS A 164 9.52 9.57 -9.84
CA CYS A 164 8.37 10.37 -9.44
C CYS A 164 8.28 10.50 -7.91
N HIS A 165 8.35 9.39 -7.19
CA HIS A 165 7.99 9.31 -5.78
C HIS A 165 9.11 9.61 -4.79
N ASP A 166 10.38 9.63 -5.24
CA ASP A 166 11.52 10.08 -4.44
C ASP A 166 11.99 11.46 -4.93
N ASP A 167 12.34 11.57 -6.23
CA ASP A 167 12.97 12.77 -6.77
C ASP A 167 11.99 13.95 -6.93
N ASN A 168 10.69 13.66 -7.07
CA ASN A 168 9.65 14.65 -7.34
C ASN A 168 8.50 14.66 -6.31
N ALA A 169 8.67 14.00 -5.15
CA ALA A 169 7.70 14.07 -4.07
C ALA A 169 7.44 15.54 -3.65
N GLY A 170 6.18 15.88 -3.42
CA GLY A 170 5.74 17.24 -3.10
C GLY A 170 5.53 18.16 -4.31
N ARG A 171 5.99 17.77 -5.51
CA ARG A 171 5.72 18.54 -6.75
C ARG A 171 4.33 18.24 -7.29
N ARG A 172 3.82 19.13 -8.12
CA ARG A 172 2.52 18.95 -8.77
C ARG A 172 2.67 18.23 -10.11
N LEU A 173 1.78 17.26 -10.33
CA LEU A 173 1.57 16.63 -11.62
C LEU A 173 0.08 16.76 -11.97
N ARG A 174 -0.26 17.57 -12.97
CA ARG A 174 -1.65 17.95 -13.27
C ARG A 174 -2.33 18.58 -12.04
N GLY A 175 -3.44 18.01 -11.57
CA GLY A 175 -4.18 18.52 -10.41
C GLY A 175 -3.72 17.97 -9.06
N ASP A 176 -2.82 16.99 -9.05
CA ASP A 176 -2.42 16.26 -7.83
C ASP A 176 -0.99 16.59 -7.39
N VAL A 177 -0.72 16.38 -6.11
CA VAL A 177 0.63 16.41 -5.55
C VAL A 177 1.20 15.00 -5.60
N ILE A 178 2.43 14.87 -6.10
CA ILE A 178 3.15 13.60 -6.09
C ILE A 178 3.51 13.26 -4.65
N SER A 179 3.00 12.15 -4.14
CA SER A 179 3.35 11.63 -2.81
C SER A 179 4.59 10.75 -2.86
N ASN A 180 5.06 10.25 -1.71
CA ASN A 180 6.13 9.22 -1.66
C ASN A 180 5.70 7.85 -2.20
N GLY A 181 4.49 7.70 -2.74
CA GLY A 181 4.02 6.47 -3.38
C GLY A 181 3.75 5.31 -2.42
N LEU A 182 3.45 5.60 -1.16
CA LEU A 182 3.14 4.58 -0.16
C LEU A 182 1.73 4.04 -0.34
N GLY A 183 1.56 2.74 -0.09
CA GLY A 183 0.27 2.05 -0.19
C GLY A 183 -0.64 2.15 1.05
N THR A 184 -0.26 2.94 2.06
CA THR A 184 -0.89 2.98 3.40
C THR A 184 -2.39 3.30 3.42
N GLY A 185 -2.90 3.93 2.37
CA GLY A 185 -4.32 4.30 2.25
C GLY A 185 -5.15 3.33 1.43
N TYR A 186 -4.60 2.20 0.97
CA TYR A 186 -5.36 1.22 0.18
C TYR A 186 -5.84 0.05 1.05
N PRO A 187 -7.07 -0.47 0.73
CA PRO A 187 -7.96 -0.07 -0.36
C PRO A 187 -8.42 1.38 -0.20
N ALA A 188 -8.65 2.06 -1.32
CA ALA A 188 -9.03 3.47 -1.31
C ALA A 188 -10.22 3.76 -2.23
N TYR A 189 -11.16 4.58 -1.76
CA TYR A 189 -12.12 5.21 -2.64
C TYR A 189 -11.43 6.33 -3.41
N ARG A 190 -11.48 6.24 -4.73
CA ARG A 190 -10.93 7.30 -5.58
C ARG A 190 -12.06 8.05 -6.28
N LEU A 191 -12.06 9.38 -6.11
CA LEU A 191 -13.04 10.26 -6.76
C LEU A 191 -12.99 10.13 -8.29
N GLU A 192 -11.78 9.96 -8.85
CA GLU A 192 -11.58 9.73 -10.29
C GLU A 192 -12.23 8.43 -10.78
N TRP A 193 -12.27 7.39 -9.94
CA TRP A 193 -12.87 6.10 -10.28
C TRP A 193 -14.34 6.02 -9.89
N ASN A 194 -14.76 6.89 -8.98
CA ASN A 194 -16.07 6.85 -8.34
C ASN A 194 -16.38 5.48 -7.70
N THR A 195 -15.36 4.81 -7.19
CA THR A 195 -15.44 3.49 -6.53
C THR A 195 -14.22 3.22 -5.67
N MET A 196 -14.31 2.19 -4.82
CA MET A 196 -13.19 1.59 -4.12
C MET A 196 -12.26 0.88 -5.12
N GLY A 197 -10.99 0.80 -4.80
CA GLY A 197 -10.03 0.01 -5.58
C GLY A 197 -8.80 -0.34 -4.77
N SER A 198 -8.14 -1.43 -5.17
CA SER A 198 -6.92 -1.92 -4.55
C SER A 198 -5.68 -1.08 -4.90
N LEU A 199 -4.59 -1.33 -4.16
CA LEU A 199 -3.29 -0.79 -4.53
C LEU A 199 -2.83 -1.30 -5.91
N HIS A 200 -3.07 -2.56 -6.23
CA HIS A 200 -2.70 -3.12 -7.53
C HIS A 200 -3.39 -2.42 -8.70
N ARG A 201 -4.67 -2.08 -8.56
CA ARG A 201 -5.36 -1.24 -9.56
C ARG A 201 -4.67 0.11 -9.72
N ARG A 202 -4.21 0.73 -8.62
CA ARG A 202 -3.45 1.99 -8.68
C ARG A 202 -2.11 1.83 -9.36
N LEU A 203 -1.38 0.74 -9.09
CA LEU A 203 -0.10 0.44 -9.74
C LEU A 203 -0.27 0.28 -11.25
N ARG A 204 -1.33 -0.43 -11.69
CA ARG A 204 -1.68 -0.54 -13.11
C ARG A 204 -1.95 0.82 -13.76
N ALA A 205 -2.66 1.71 -13.07
CA ALA A 205 -2.91 3.06 -13.56
C ALA A 205 -1.61 3.87 -13.70
N CYS A 206 -0.64 3.71 -12.78
CA CYS A 206 0.70 4.30 -12.90
C CYS A 206 1.48 3.72 -14.10
N SER A 207 1.46 2.39 -14.28
CA SER A 207 2.10 1.72 -15.42
C SER A 207 1.53 2.23 -16.75
N LEU A 208 0.19 2.35 -16.85
CA LEU A 208 -0.46 2.95 -18.03
C LEU A 208 0.01 4.38 -18.25
N GLY A 209 0.13 5.18 -17.19
CA GLY A 209 0.56 6.58 -17.26
C GLY A 209 1.96 6.75 -17.84
N VAL A 210 2.88 5.82 -17.59
CA VAL A 210 4.23 5.80 -18.16
C VAL A 210 4.36 4.92 -19.42
N ARG A 211 3.22 4.42 -19.93
CA ARG A 211 3.13 3.52 -21.10
C ARG A 211 3.97 2.25 -20.93
N ALA A 212 3.94 1.69 -19.73
CA ALA A 212 4.57 0.42 -19.38
C ALA A 212 3.56 -0.72 -19.41
N GLU A 213 4.09 -1.94 -19.38
CA GLU A 213 3.30 -3.16 -19.22
C GLU A 213 2.47 -3.11 -17.94
N GLN A 214 1.22 -3.58 -18.02
CA GLN A 214 0.34 -3.75 -16.89
C GLN A 214 0.30 -5.23 -16.51
N PHE A 215 0.87 -5.56 -15.37
CA PHE A 215 0.84 -6.93 -14.86
C PHE A 215 -0.56 -7.31 -14.35
N PRO A 216 -0.89 -8.60 -14.26
CA PRO A 216 -2.11 -9.08 -13.63
C PRO A 216 -2.20 -8.64 -12.17
N LEU A 217 -3.41 -8.42 -11.68
CA LEU A 217 -3.67 -8.20 -10.25
C LEU A 217 -3.23 -9.44 -9.47
N GLY A 218 -2.53 -9.25 -8.36
CA GLY A 218 -1.97 -10.34 -7.58
C GLY A 218 -0.73 -11.01 -8.19
N SER A 219 -0.17 -10.47 -9.28
CA SER A 219 1.08 -10.96 -9.84
C SER A 219 2.25 -10.77 -8.88
N ARG A 220 3.30 -11.56 -9.05
CA ARG A 220 4.52 -11.47 -8.25
C ARG A 220 5.14 -10.08 -8.30
N GLU A 221 5.11 -9.44 -9.46
CA GLU A 221 5.62 -8.09 -9.66
C GLU A 221 4.93 -7.08 -8.76
N TYR A 222 3.60 -7.12 -8.70
CA TYR A 222 2.84 -6.19 -7.85
C TYR A 222 2.89 -6.55 -6.38
N LEU A 223 2.89 -7.84 -6.02
CA LEU A 223 3.02 -8.26 -4.62
C LEU A 223 4.39 -7.87 -4.03
N THR A 224 5.48 -8.07 -4.78
CA THR A 224 6.82 -7.69 -4.32
C THR A 224 6.98 -6.18 -4.25
N LEU A 225 6.42 -5.45 -5.23
CA LEU A 225 6.39 -3.99 -5.19
C LEU A 225 5.58 -3.48 -3.99
N GLU A 226 4.41 -4.05 -3.71
CA GLU A 226 3.60 -3.68 -2.55
C GLU A 226 4.35 -3.91 -1.24
N LEU A 227 5.03 -5.05 -1.08
CA LEU A 227 5.88 -5.31 0.09
C LEU A 227 6.99 -4.25 0.23
N PHE A 228 7.62 -3.87 -0.87
CA PHE A 228 8.64 -2.82 -0.86
C PHE A 228 8.05 -1.47 -0.45
N LEU A 229 6.88 -1.08 -1.00
CA LEU A 229 6.21 0.17 -0.63
C LEU A 229 5.79 0.17 0.85
N ALA A 230 5.27 -0.95 1.36
CA ALA A 230 4.95 -1.12 2.77
C ALA A 230 6.21 -1.05 3.66
N SER A 231 7.34 -1.60 3.22
CA SER A 231 8.61 -1.49 3.95
C SER A 231 9.11 -0.05 4.08
N ARG A 232 8.88 0.77 3.05
CA ARG A 232 9.18 2.21 3.07
C ARG A 232 8.27 2.98 4.02
N ALA A 233 7.05 2.47 4.23
CA ALA A 233 6.06 3.03 5.14
C ALA A 233 6.21 2.54 6.59
N LYS A 234 7.20 1.69 6.89
CA LYS A 234 7.35 1.08 8.22
C LYS A 234 7.39 2.13 9.33
N GLY A 235 6.52 1.97 10.32
CA GLY A 235 6.34 2.92 11.42
C GLY A 235 5.37 4.06 11.13
N LEU A 236 5.00 4.32 9.87
CA LEU A 236 3.95 5.28 9.52
C LEU A 236 2.55 4.67 9.74
N PRO A 237 1.53 5.50 9.96
CA PRO A 237 0.18 5.00 10.21
C PRO A 237 -0.43 4.33 8.96
N VAL A 238 -1.18 3.25 9.17
CA VAL A 238 -2.16 2.75 8.21
C VAL A 238 -3.26 3.79 8.05
N GLU A 239 -3.54 4.18 6.81
CA GLU A 239 -4.56 5.20 6.49
C GLU A 239 -5.82 4.60 5.84
N ALA A 240 -5.80 3.29 5.54
CA ALA A 240 -6.91 2.59 4.90
C ALA A 240 -8.14 2.44 5.81
N PRO A 241 -9.36 2.42 5.23
CA PRO A 241 -9.63 2.76 3.85
C PRO A 241 -9.41 4.24 3.56
N GLY A 242 -8.72 4.54 2.46
CA GLY A 242 -8.37 5.91 2.13
C GLY A 242 -9.40 6.61 1.23
N LEU A 243 -9.38 7.95 1.22
CA LEU A 243 -10.05 8.78 0.22
C LEU A 243 -9.00 9.48 -0.62
N ARG A 244 -9.07 9.29 -1.92
CA ARG A 244 -8.09 9.84 -2.88
C ARG A 244 -8.82 10.50 -4.05
N ARG A 245 -8.14 11.46 -4.69
CA ARG A 245 -8.62 12.07 -5.91
C ARG A 245 -8.56 11.11 -7.09
#